data_75ff503e14239a330d4df1f90aa4562c
#
_entry.id   75ff503e14239a330d4df1f90aa4562c
#
_cell.length_a   1.000
_cell.length_b   1.000
_cell.length_c   1.000
_cell.angle_alpha   90.00
_cell.angle_beta   90.00
_cell.angle_gamma   90.00
#
_symmetry.space_group_name_H-M   'P 1'
#
loop_
_entity.id
_entity.type
_entity.pdbx_description
1 polymer ?
#
loop_
_entity_poly.entity_id
_entity_poly.type
_entity_poly.pdbx_seq_one_letter_code
_entity_poly.pdbx_strand_id
1 'polypeptide(L)'
;QRIAKAWNSTPLQPGMIVSNEPGFYQEGAYGIRIENLQYVTPPEPIEGGDRDMLGFECVTFAPLARRLIDLDLLSPDERDWVDDYHQRVLSEIGDLVDGEAGAWLQDACTAL
;
A
#
# COMPACT_ATOMS: atom_id res chain seq x y z
N GLN A 1 -10.93 1.30 -15.26
CA GLN A 1 -10.62 -0.07 -15.71
C GLN A 1 -10.37 -0.95 -14.50
N ARG A 2 -10.74 -2.21 -14.61
CA ARG A 2 -10.56 -3.19 -13.55
C ARG A 2 -9.52 -4.22 -13.99
N ILE A 3 -8.51 -4.49 -13.17
CA ILE A 3 -7.61 -5.62 -13.40
C ILE A 3 -8.39 -6.90 -13.04
N ALA A 4 -8.62 -7.76 -14.02
CA ALA A 4 -9.36 -9.02 -13.83
C ALA A 4 -8.85 -10.09 -14.78
N LYS A 5 -8.65 -11.29 -14.27
CA LYS A 5 -8.13 -12.42 -15.05
C LYS A 5 -9.03 -12.85 -16.24
N ALA A 6 -10.32 -12.55 -16.16
CA ALA A 6 -11.30 -13.12 -17.10
C ALA A 6 -11.89 -12.11 -18.10
N TRP A 7 -11.78 -10.79 -17.87
CA TRP A 7 -12.55 -9.80 -18.64
C TRP A 7 -11.75 -8.60 -19.11
N ASN A 8 -10.48 -8.54 -18.75
CA ASN A 8 -9.61 -7.47 -19.18
C ASN A 8 -8.33 -8.05 -19.78
N SER A 9 -8.13 -7.79 -21.07
CA SER A 9 -6.93 -8.21 -21.82
C SER A 9 -5.93 -7.08 -22.03
N THR A 10 -6.18 -5.90 -21.44
CA THR A 10 -5.25 -4.77 -21.55
C THR A 10 -4.01 -5.07 -20.71
N PRO A 11 -2.83 -5.20 -21.34
CA PRO A 11 -1.59 -5.43 -20.59
C PRO A 11 -1.23 -4.20 -19.77
N LEU A 12 -0.64 -4.43 -18.61
CA LEU A 12 -0.02 -3.36 -17.84
C LEU A 12 1.22 -2.84 -18.58
N GLN A 13 1.42 -1.52 -18.51
CA GLN A 13 2.56 -0.84 -19.10
C GLN A 13 3.23 0.06 -18.06
N PRO A 14 4.56 0.26 -18.12
CA PRO A 14 5.26 1.18 -17.25
C PRO A 14 4.62 2.56 -17.23
N GLY A 15 4.49 3.15 -16.04
CA GLY A 15 3.86 4.46 -15.84
C GLY A 15 2.34 4.44 -15.71
N MET A 16 1.67 3.31 -15.92
CA MET A 16 0.23 3.20 -15.59
C MET A 16 0.03 3.30 -14.10
N ILE A 17 -1.00 4.06 -13.68
CA ILE A 17 -1.43 4.15 -12.28
C ILE A 17 -2.64 3.24 -12.09
N VAL A 18 -2.59 2.44 -11.03
CA VAL A 18 -3.64 1.52 -10.62
C VAL A 18 -3.94 1.69 -9.13
N SER A 19 -5.18 1.43 -8.71
CA SER A 19 -5.50 1.26 -7.29
C SER A 19 -5.36 -0.22 -6.90
N ASN A 20 -4.75 -0.46 -5.75
CA ASN A 20 -4.76 -1.74 -5.06
C ASN A 20 -5.65 -1.58 -3.84
N GLU A 21 -6.87 -2.12 -3.90
CA GLU A 21 -7.95 -1.76 -2.99
C GLU A 21 -8.73 -2.99 -2.47
N PRO A 22 -8.07 -3.98 -1.84
CA PRO A 22 -8.77 -5.09 -1.23
C PRO A 22 -9.70 -4.59 -0.12
N GLY A 23 -10.89 -5.18 -0.04
CA GLY A 23 -11.88 -4.79 0.96
C GLY A 23 -12.79 -5.93 1.36
N PHE A 24 -13.27 -5.87 2.58
CA PHE A 24 -14.32 -6.71 3.14
C PHE A 24 -15.56 -5.88 3.41
N TYR A 25 -16.73 -6.37 3.04
CA TYR A 25 -18.00 -5.68 3.21
C TYR A 25 -19.07 -6.63 3.73
N GLN A 26 -19.65 -6.29 4.86
CA GLN A 26 -20.77 -7.02 5.45
C GLN A 26 -22.03 -6.15 5.39
N GLU A 27 -23.02 -6.60 4.64
CA GLU A 27 -24.29 -5.87 4.46
C GLU A 27 -24.98 -5.59 5.79
N GLY A 28 -25.40 -4.33 5.98
CA GLY A 28 -26.06 -3.86 7.20
C GLY A 28 -25.15 -3.72 8.43
N ALA A 29 -23.85 -3.97 8.30
CA ALA A 29 -22.90 -3.91 9.42
C ALA A 29 -21.77 -2.91 9.15
N TYR A 30 -20.74 -3.29 8.36
CA TYR A 30 -19.57 -2.44 8.11
C TYR A 30 -18.81 -2.84 6.84
N GLY A 31 -17.92 -1.95 6.42
CA GLY A 31 -16.92 -2.23 5.39
C GLY A 31 -15.54 -1.77 5.82
N ILE A 32 -14.52 -2.52 5.44
CA ILE A 32 -13.12 -2.16 5.63
C ILE A 32 -12.42 -2.28 4.30
N ARG A 33 -11.63 -1.26 3.94
CA ARG A 33 -10.78 -1.27 2.75
C ARG A 33 -9.38 -0.79 3.13
N ILE A 34 -8.38 -1.45 2.61
CA ILE A 34 -7.00 -0.97 2.58
C ILE A 34 -6.71 -0.62 1.13
N GLU A 35 -6.33 0.63 0.86
CA GLU A 35 -6.20 1.13 -0.50
C GLU A 35 -4.94 1.95 -0.68
N ASN A 36 -4.17 1.59 -1.70
CA ASN A 36 -3.02 2.35 -2.16
C ASN A 36 -3.10 2.57 -3.67
N LEU A 37 -2.72 3.75 -4.12
CA LEU A 37 -2.38 3.98 -5.51
C LEU A 37 -0.94 3.52 -5.76
N GLN A 38 -0.74 2.88 -6.88
CA GLN A 38 0.55 2.35 -7.30
C GLN A 38 0.79 2.69 -8.77
N TYR A 39 2.03 2.96 -9.14
CA TYR A 39 2.38 3.00 -10.57
C TYR A 39 3.17 1.75 -10.95
N VAL A 40 3.02 1.35 -12.20
CA VAL A 40 3.74 0.22 -12.78
C VAL A 40 5.17 0.66 -13.09
N THR A 41 6.16 -0.02 -12.52
CA THR A 41 7.59 0.27 -12.76
C THR A 41 8.04 -0.26 -14.13
N PRO A 42 9.17 0.22 -14.67
CA PRO A 42 9.82 -0.42 -15.81
C PRO A 42 10.14 -1.89 -15.53
N PRO A 43 10.24 -2.74 -16.58
CA PRO A 43 10.65 -4.13 -16.39
C PRO A 43 12.11 -4.20 -15.93
N GLU A 44 12.35 -5.04 -14.91
CA GLU A 44 13.68 -5.30 -14.35
C GLU A 44 13.93 -6.80 -14.18
N PRO A 45 15.19 -7.26 -14.29
CA PRO A 45 15.55 -8.63 -13.97
C PRO A 45 15.23 -8.95 -12.51
N ILE A 46 14.71 -10.16 -12.25
CA ILE A 46 14.54 -10.68 -10.91
C ILE A 46 15.46 -11.88 -10.68
N GLU A 47 15.93 -12.04 -9.46
CA GLU A 47 16.80 -13.18 -9.10
C GLU A 47 16.09 -14.51 -9.37
N GLY A 48 16.75 -15.40 -10.10
CA GLY A 48 16.18 -16.70 -10.49
C GLY A 48 15.11 -16.64 -11.58
N GLY A 49 14.81 -15.46 -12.11
CA GLY A 49 13.84 -15.29 -13.20
C GLY A 49 14.44 -15.56 -14.59
N ASP A 50 13.57 -15.94 -15.52
CA ASP A 50 13.92 -16.19 -16.93
C ASP A 50 13.61 -15.00 -17.86
N ARG A 51 13.03 -13.93 -17.30
CA ARG A 51 12.62 -12.71 -18.02
C ARG A 51 12.53 -11.52 -17.06
N ASP A 52 12.56 -10.31 -17.63
CA ASP A 52 12.29 -9.09 -16.90
C ASP A 52 10.81 -9.01 -16.45
N MET A 53 10.58 -8.51 -15.25
CA MET A 53 9.25 -8.40 -14.67
C MET A 53 8.92 -6.94 -14.36
N LEU A 54 7.64 -6.58 -14.57
CA LEU A 54 7.09 -5.33 -14.08
C LEU A 54 6.88 -5.42 -12.56
N GLY A 55 7.11 -4.32 -11.87
CA GLY A 55 6.80 -4.16 -10.45
C GLY A 55 5.75 -3.06 -10.23
N PHE A 56 5.49 -2.78 -8.96
CA PHE A 56 4.59 -1.71 -8.53
C PHE A 56 5.27 -0.87 -7.46
N GLU A 57 5.12 0.43 -7.57
CA GLU A 57 5.58 1.37 -6.56
C GLU A 57 4.39 2.15 -5.98
N CYS A 58 4.28 2.16 -4.65
CA CYS A 58 3.21 2.88 -3.95
C CYS A 58 3.46 4.39 -3.99
N VAL A 59 2.40 5.16 -4.32
CA VAL A 59 2.39 6.63 -4.32
C VAL A 59 1.37 7.22 -3.36
N THR A 60 0.76 6.39 -2.51
CA THR A 60 -0.08 6.85 -1.40
C THR A 60 0.77 6.99 -0.14
N PHE A 61 0.75 8.17 0.46
CA PHE A 61 1.50 8.47 1.69
C PHE A 61 0.55 8.90 2.80
N ALA A 62 -0.35 7.99 3.18
CA ALA A 62 -1.27 8.15 4.30
C ALA A 62 -1.15 6.95 5.24
N PRO A 63 -1.05 7.15 6.56
CA PRO A 63 -0.90 6.04 7.49
C PRO A 63 -2.14 5.14 7.50
N LEU A 64 -1.92 3.84 7.63
CA LEU A 64 -2.98 2.86 7.87
C LEU A 64 -3.50 3.01 9.30
N ALA A 65 -4.81 2.76 9.49
CA ALA A 65 -5.45 2.89 10.80
C ALA A 65 -5.04 1.74 11.74
N ARG A 66 -3.91 1.89 12.45
CA ARG A 66 -3.32 0.88 13.35
C ARG A 66 -4.32 0.30 14.36
N ARG A 67 -5.24 1.13 14.86
CA ARG A 67 -6.26 0.72 15.84
C ARG A 67 -7.27 -0.32 15.32
N LEU A 68 -7.30 -0.54 14.01
CA LEU A 68 -8.14 -1.53 13.34
C LEU A 68 -7.38 -2.80 12.97
N ILE A 69 -6.09 -2.87 13.28
CA ILE A 69 -5.23 -4.01 12.97
C ILE A 69 -5.19 -4.94 14.19
N ASP A 70 -5.55 -6.21 13.99
CA ASP A 70 -5.35 -7.28 14.96
C ASP A 70 -3.96 -7.88 14.78
N LEU A 71 -3.07 -7.58 15.73
CA LEU A 71 -1.65 -7.98 15.65
C LEU A 71 -1.46 -9.50 15.72
N ASP A 72 -2.38 -10.22 16.34
CA ASP A 72 -2.28 -11.68 16.47
C ASP A 72 -2.59 -12.40 15.15
N LEU A 73 -3.23 -11.70 14.20
CA LEU A 73 -3.52 -12.21 12.87
C LEU A 73 -2.43 -11.90 11.83
N LEU A 74 -1.48 -11.00 12.14
CA LEU A 74 -0.40 -10.65 11.23
C LEU A 74 0.79 -11.64 11.38
N SER A 75 1.32 -12.06 10.25
CA SER A 75 2.66 -12.66 10.20
C SER A 75 3.74 -11.62 10.51
N PRO A 76 4.96 -12.04 10.88
CA PRO A 76 6.09 -11.12 11.03
C PRO A 76 6.33 -10.26 9.78
N ASP A 77 6.35 -10.85 8.60
CA ASP A 77 6.58 -10.16 7.32
C ASP A 77 5.51 -9.10 7.04
N GLU A 78 4.25 -9.36 7.42
CA GLU A 78 3.16 -8.38 7.26
C GLU A 78 3.29 -7.21 8.24
N ARG A 79 3.77 -7.44 9.48
CA ARG A 79 4.08 -6.37 10.43
C ARG A 79 5.23 -5.51 9.90
N ASP A 80 6.33 -6.14 9.49
CA ASP A 80 7.48 -5.45 8.93
C ASP A 80 7.07 -4.60 7.72
N TRP A 81 6.19 -5.13 6.86
CA TRP A 81 5.66 -4.38 5.72
C TRP A 81 4.87 -3.13 6.14
N VAL A 82 4.02 -3.22 7.18
CA VAL A 82 3.25 -2.07 7.69
C VAL A 82 4.19 -1.03 8.30
N ASP A 83 5.18 -1.47 9.06
CA ASP A 83 6.14 -0.59 9.71
C ASP A 83 7.03 0.13 8.68
N ASP A 84 7.53 -0.58 7.67
CA ASP A 84 8.28 -0.01 6.55
C ASP A 84 7.43 0.99 5.76
N TYR A 85 6.15 0.66 5.51
CA TYR A 85 5.22 1.57 4.86
C TYR A 85 5.03 2.87 5.68
N HIS A 86 4.84 2.78 7.00
CA HIS A 86 4.71 3.93 7.87
C HIS A 86 5.99 4.77 7.94
N GLN A 87 7.17 4.13 7.98
CA GLN A 87 8.45 4.82 7.91
C GLN A 87 8.60 5.58 6.57
N ARG A 88 8.17 4.97 5.47
CA ARG A 88 8.16 5.65 4.18
C ARG A 88 7.21 6.85 4.17
N VAL A 89 6.01 6.73 4.73
CA VAL A 89 5.08 7.87 4.89
C VAL A 89 5.77 9.03 5.60
N LEU A 90 6.44 8.76 6.72
CA LEU A 90 7.18 9.80 7.46
C LEU A 90 8.33 10.41 6.65
N SER A 91 9.08 9.59 5.91
CA SER A 91 10.19 10.10 5.10
C SER A 91 9.76 10.99 3.95
N GLU A 92 8.59 10.70 3.35
CA GLU A 92 8.09 11.43 2.17
C GLU A 92 7.34 12.72 2.54
N ILE A 93 6.56 12.70 3.62
CA ILE A 93 5.68 13.83 3.95
C ILE A 93 5.89 14.39 5.36
N GLY A 94 6.71 13.77 6.21
CA GLY A 94 6.89 14.19 7.60
C GLY A 94 7.33 15.65 7.72
N ASP A 95 8.26 16.08 6.89
CA ASP A 95 8.78 17.47 6.88
C ASP A 95 7.82 18.48 6.22
N LEU A 96 6.76 18.00 5.58
CA LEU A 96 5.75 18.84 4.93
C LEU A 96 4.55 19.16 5.84
N VAL A 97 4.50 18.52 7.01
CA VAL A 97 3.37 18.63 7.95
C VAL A 97 3.89 19.05 9.32
N ASP A 98 3.35 20.12 9.87
CA ASP A 98 3.76 20.69 11.16
C ASP A 98 2.62 20.74 12.20
N GLY A 99 2.92 21.27 13.38
CA GLY A 99 1.96 21.52 14.46
C GLY A 99 1.23 20.24 14.90
N GLU A 100 -0.06 20.35 15.16
CA GLU A 100 -0.89 19.21 15.60
C GLU A 100 -0.98 18.09 14.57
N ALA A 101 -1.02 18.44 13.28
CA ALA A 101 -1.07 17.46 12.21
C ALA A 101 0.25 16.67 12.10
N GLY A 102 1.39 17.32 12.25
CA GLY A 102 2.70 16.67 12.30
C GLY A 102 2.81 15.72 13.50
N ALA A 103 2.39 16.16 14.68
CA ALA A 103 2.40 15.33 15.88
C ALA A 103 1.48 14.09 15.71
N TRP A 104 0.29 14.28 15.13
CA TRP A 104 -0.61 13.19 14.80
C TRP A 104 0.01 12.20 13.78
N LEU A 105 0.68 12.72 12.75
CA LEU A 105 1.32 11.87 11.73
C LEU A 105 2.42 11.01 12.35
N GLN A 106 3.24 11.56 13.23
CA GLN A 106 4.27 10.83 13.96
C GLN A 106 3.68 9.70 14.80
N ASP A 107 2.61 9.98 15.56
CA ASP A 107 1.90 8.98 16.36
C ASP A 107 1.27 7.88 15.48
N ALA A 108 0.59 8.28 14.41
CA ALA A 108 -0.06 7.35 13.48
C ALA A 108 0.90 6.39 12.78
N CYS A 109 2.16 6.81 12.60
CA CYS A 109 3.21 6.02 11.96
C CYS A 109 4.15 5.31 12.95
N THR A 110 3.84 5.26 14.23
CA THR A 110 4.61 4.47 15.21
C THR A 110 4.53 2.97 14.85
N ALA A 111 5.60 2.22 15.06
CA ALA A 111 5.64 0.77 14.80
C ALA A 111 4.52 0.00 15.52
N LEU A 112 4.11 -1.14 14.96
CA LEU A 112 3.06 -2.02 15.50
C LEU A 112 3.55 -2.81 16.72
#